data_46cca3ebf9d7a84a8a37f4b26e3e0586
#
_entry.id   46cca3ebf9d7a84a8a37f4b26e3e0586
#
_cell.length_a   1.000
_cell.length_b   1.000
_cell.length_c   1.000
_cell.angle_alpha   90.00
_cell.angle_beta   90.00
_cell.angle_gamma   90.00
#
_symmetry.space_group_name_H-M   'P 1'
#
loop_
_entity.id
_entity.type
_entity.pdbx_description
1 polymer ?
#
loop_
_entity_poly.entity_id
_entity_poly.type
_entity_poly.pdbx_seq_one_letter_code
_entity_poly.pdbx_strand_id
1 'polypeptide(L)'
;GGDLKGVWDKLDYLQDLGVEVIYFNPLFVSPSNHKYDIQDYDYIDPHFGVIVSDEGKLLSEGDQCNTHASRYMDRVTNKKNLEASNEFFAKLVEEIHKRGMKVIIDGVFNHCGSFNKWLDREHIYSTSPEQYASGAYESFNSPYHTFFKFYSNQWPDNNSYDGWWGNDTLPKLNYEEADTLEQYILGIGKKWVSEPYCVDGWRLDVAADLGNSREYNHQFWKKFRKAVKEANPEAVILAENYGDSYDWLQGDEWDTIMNYDAFMEPVTWFLTGMQKHSDEFRQDMLGNAGNFFGAMHHNMSRMGGQAVAISMNELSNHDHSRFLTRTNHRVGRTASVGAEAANEGINKAVFMEAVIIQMTWPGAPTIYYGDEAGVCGWTDPDNRRTYPWGSEDQELIAFHKAAIAMHKSQEVLKTGSYKPLVGEYNLIAYGRFNQKDAVVVIVNNSEDERRVRVPVWELGITDKDEMEQIFVTFDGGFGEEQLWYTVNGGWLDIGLRKTSAVVLKRVKW
;
A
#
# COMPACT_ATOMS: atom_id res chain seq x y z
N GLY A 1 -0.41 -16.58 1.33
CA GLY A 1 -0.25 -17.21 2.46
C GLY A 1 1.11 -17.33 3.10
N GLY A 2 1.34 -16.65 4.20
CA GLY A 2 2.49 -16.75 5.06
C GLY A 2 2.11 -16.27 6.44
N ASP A 3 3.06 -16.28 7.35
CA ASP A 3 2.90 -15.80 8.72
C ASP A 3 4.05 -14.88 9.13
N LEU A 4 4.00 -14.36 10.34
CA LEU A 4 5.02 -13.44 10.85
C LEU A 4 6.38 -14.16 11.09
N LYS A 5 6.38 -15.47 11.34
CA LYS A 5 7.61 -16.24 11.41
C LYS A 5 8.28 -16.30 10.02
N GLY A 6 7.51 -16.47 8.97
CA GLY A 6 8.00 -16.40 7.59
C GLY A 6 8.58 -15.03 7.26
N VAL A 7 7.95 -13.95 7.72
CA VAL A 7 8.52 -12.58 7.59
C VAL A 7 9.86 -12.49 8.31
N TRP A 8 9.93 -12.98 9.56
CA TRP A 8 11.18 -13.00 10.33
C TRP A 8 12.31 -13.70 9.56
N ASP A 9 12.01 -14.87 9.02
CA ASP A 9 12.98 -15.69 8.28
C ASP A 9 13.45 -15.04 6.95
N LYS A 10 12.72 -14.02 6.48
CA LYS A 10 13.01 -13.28 5.23
C LYS A 10 13.49 -11.86 5.45
N LEU A 11 13.76 -11.44 6.67
CA LEU A 11 14.26 -10.08 6.94
C LEU A 11 15.60 -9.78 6.27
N ASP A 12 16.47 -10.77 6.16
CA ASP A 12 17.74 -10.61 5.45
C ASP A 12 17.53 -10.38 3.95
N TYR A 13 16.57 -11.09 3.35
CA TYR A 13 16.15 -10.85 1.96
C TYR A 13 15.62 -9.43 1.76
N LEU A 14 14.73 -8.97 2.63
CA LEU A 14 14.16 -7.62 2.54
C LEU A 14 15.23 -6.54 2.72
N GLN A 15 16.15 -6.72 3.65
CA GLN A 15 17.27 -5.81 3.85
C GLN A 15 18.21 -5.78 2.63
N ASP A 16 18.53 -6.92 2.05
CA ASP A 16 19.35 -7.03 0.86
C ASP A 16 18.68 -6.45 -0.40
N LEU A 17 17.36 -6.55 -0.50
CA LEU A 17 16.57 -5.86 -1.54
C LEU A 17 16.66 -4.33 -1.40
N GLY A 18 16.88 -3.83 -0.20
CA GLY A 18 17.00 -2.42 0.11
C GLY A 18 15.74 -1.82 0.76
N VAL A 19 14.85 -2.65 1.29
CA VAL A 19 13.64 -2.21 2.00
C VAL A 19 14.01 -1.43 3.25
N GLU A 20 13.34 -0.31 3.48
CA GLU A 20 13.51 0.55 4.67
C GLU A 20 12.26 0.56 5.56
N VAL A 21 11.08 0.28 5.00
CA VAL A 21 9.81 0.22 5.73
C VAL A 21 9.02 -0.99 5.27
N ILE A 22 8.48 -1.74 6.21
CA ILE A 22 7.54 -2.84 5.95
C ILE A 22 6.14 -2.35 6.32
N TYR A 23 5.24 -2.31 5.34
CA TYR A 23 3.82 -2.11 5.58
C TYR A 23 3.10 -3.47 5.54
N PHE A 24 2.37 -3.78 6.59
CA PHE A 24 1.54 -4.97 6.69
C PHE A 24 0.07 -4.66 6.42
N ASN A 25 -0.58 -5.46 5.58
CA ASN A 25 -2.04 -5.57 5.60
C ASN A 25 -2.51 -5.97 7.00
N PRO A 26 -3.82 -5.90 7.33
CA PRO A 26 -4.28 -6.10 8.71
C PRO A 26 -3.73 -7.36 9.35
N LEU A 27 -3.18 -7.21 10.56
CA LEU A 27 -2.57 -8.30 11.36
C LEU A 27 -3.45 -8.72 12.53
N PHE A 28 -4.48 -7.95 12.86
CA PHE A 28 -5.35 -8.24 13.99
C PHE A 28 -6.22 -9.48 13.73
N VAL A 29 -6.74 -10.06 14.81
CA VAL A 29 -7.58 -11.25 14.72
C VAL A 29 -8.72 -11.02 13.73
N SER A 30 -8.86 -11.91 12.76
CA SER A 30 -9.87 -11.85 11.70
C SER A 30 -10.11 -13.22 11.07
N PRO A 31 -11.35 -13.60 10.74
CA PRO A 31 -11.67 -14.91 10.20
C PRO A 31 -11.37 -15.05 8.71
N SER A 32 -11.34 -13.95 7.96
CA SER A 32 -11.17 -13.98 6.52
C SER A 32 -9.69 -14.04 6.07
N ASN A 33 -9.49 -14.34 4.80
CA ASN A 33 -8.17 -14.27 4.18
C ASN A 33 -7.72 -12.85 3.86
N HIS A 34 -8.65 -11.91 3.65
CA HIS A 34 -8.33 -10.49 3.39
C HIS A 34 -8.02 -9.71 4.66
N LYS A 35 -8.54 -10.15 5.81
CA LYS A 35 -8.28 -9.58 7.15
C LYS A 35 -8.88 -8.20 7.44
N TYR A 36 -9.73 -7.66 6.57
CA TYR A 36 -10.40 -6.36 6.79
C TYR A 36 -11.69 -6.45 7.62
N ASP A 37 -12.06 -7.62 8.08
CA ASP A 37 -13.18 -7.90 9.00
C ASP A 37 -12.65 -8.17 10.41
N ILE A 38 -12.15 -7.13 11.06
CA ILE A 38 -11.45 -7.25 12.35
C ILE A 38 -12.36 -7.85 13.43
N GLN A 39 -11.86 -8.88 14.08
CA GLN A 39 -12.50 -9.59 15.17
C GLN A 39 -12.07 -9.08 16.55
N ASP A 40 -10.81 -8.72 16.71
CA ASP A 40 -10.26 -8.16 17.94
C ASP A 40 -9.07 -7.22 17.63
N TYR A 41 -9.20 -5.94 17.97
CA TYR A 41 -8.16 -4.93 17.74
C TYR A 41 -7.00 -4.96 18.75
N ASP A 42 -7.17 -5.71 19.84
CA ASP A 42 -6.17 -5.77 20.90
C ASP A 42 -5.05 -6.77 20.67
N TYR A 43 -5.23 -7.67 19.70
CA TYR A 43 -4.34 -8.81 19.51
C TYR A 43 -4.03 -9.08 18.04
N ILE A 44 -2.78 -9.48 17.82
CA ILE A 44 -2.33 -10.06 16.55
C ILE A 44 -3.01 -11.42 16.37
N ASP A 45 -3.46 -11.71 15.16
CA ASP A 45 -4.09 -12.98 14.83
C ASP A 45 -3.13 -14.15 15.11
N PRO A 46 -3.50 -15.13 15.97
CA PRO A 46 -2.65 -16.27 16.26
C PRO A 46 -2.27 -17.11 15.03
N HIS A 47 -3.05 -17.07 13.95
CA HIS A 47 -2.69 -17.71 12.69
C HIS A 47 -1.49 -17.05 11.99
N PHE A 48 -1.24 -15.77 12.28
CA PHE A 48 -0.01 -15.07 11.88
C PHE A 48 1.08 -15.13 12.95
N GLY A 49 0.69 -15.18 14.22
CA GLY A 49 1.57 -15.14 15.38
C GLY A 49 1.94 -16.53 15.89
N VAL A 50 1.46 -16.85 17.09
CA VAL A 50 1.81 -18.10 17.81
C VAL A 50 0.54 -18.78 18.30
N ILE A 51 0.39 -20.04 18.00
CA ILE A 51 -0.64 -20.92 18.55
C ILE A 51 -0.01 -21.80 19.61
N VAL A 52 -0.33 -21.54 20.89
CA VAL A 52 0.13 -22.30 22.05
C VAL A 52 -0.86 -23.40 22.41
N SER A 53 -2.17 -23.09 22.31
CA SER A 53 -3.27 -24.02 22.48
C SER A 53 -3.97 -24.23 21.14
N ASP A 54 -4.22 -25.48 20.75
CA ASP A 54 -4.87 -25.84 19.49
C ASP A 54 -5.89 -26.98 19.74
N GLU A 55 -6.71 -26.78 20.74
CA GLU A 55 -7.69 -27.77 21.19
C GLU A 55 -9.00 -27.65 20.39
N GLY A 56 -9.78 -28.71 20.45
CA GLY A 56 -11.10 -28.75 19.81
C GLY A 56 -11.12 -29.37 18.42
N LYS A 57 -12.19 -29.09 17.67
CA LYS A 57 -12.46 -29.71 16.37
C LYS A 57 -12.58 -28.67 15.26
N LEU A 58 -12.14 -29.03 14.08
CA LEU A 58 -12.47 -28.33 12.85
C LEU A 58 -13.94 -28.60 12.48
N LEU A 59 -14.51 -27.75 11.63
CA LEU A 59 -15.82 -28.01 11.03
C LEU A 59 -15.78 -29.31 10.22
N SER A 60 -16.81 -30.10 10.36
CA SER A 60 -17.03 -31.27 9.49
C SER A 60 -17.43 -30.81 8.08
N GLU A 61 -17.17 -31.62 7.09
CA GLU A 61 -17.58 -31.32 5.71
C GLU A 61 -19.10 -31.07 5.65
N GLY A 62 -19.48 -29.92 5.08
CA GLY A 62 -20.87 -29.47 4.97
C GLY A 62 -21.45 -28.78 6.21
N ASP A 63 -20.73 -28.74 7.33
CA ASP A 63 -21.17 -28.02 8.54
C ASP A 63 -20.86 -26.52 8.36
N GLN A 64 -21.89 -25.69 8.50
CA GLN A 64 -21.79 -24.22 8.37
C GLN A 64 -21.97 -23.50 9.71
N CYS A 65 -22.08 -24.23 10.81
CA CYS A 65 -22.26 -23.65 12.14
C CYS A 65 -20.92 -23.29 12.77
N ASN A 66 -20.62 -22.01 12.86
CA ASN A 66 -19.33 -21.51 13.35
C ASN A 66 -19.06 -21.90 14.82
N THR A 67 -20.10 -22.07 15.64
CA THR A 67 -19.95 -22.56 17.03
C THR A 67 -19.44 -24.00 17.13
N HIS A 68 -19.55 -24.78 16.05
CA HIS A 68 -18.95 -26.13 15.98
C HIS A 68 -17.44 -26.11 15.66
N ALA A 69 -16.91 -24.99 15.23
CA ALA A 69 -15.48 -24.79 14.98
C ALA A 69 -14.70 -24.53 16.27
N SER A 70 -14.78 -25.42 17.24
CA SER A 70 -14.21 -25.19 18.57
C SER A 70 -12.68 -25.02 18.57
N ARG A 71 -11.98 -25.58 17.58
CA ARG A 71 -10.55 -25.34 17.41
C ARG A 71 -10.25 -23.93 16.93
N TYR A 72 -11.03 -23.39 15.99
CA TYR A 72 -10.90 -21.99 15.58
C TYR A 72 -11.16 -21.06 16.78
N MET A 73 -12.24 -21.34 17.54
CA MET A 73 -12.57 -20.61 18.75
C MET A 73 -11.41 -20.63 19.76
N ASP A 74 -10.82 -21.78 20.06
CA ASP A 74 -9.66 -21.88 20.95
C ASP A 74 -8.48 -21.04 20.44
N ARG A 75 -8.19 -21.11 19.15
CA ARG A 75 -7.10 -20.32 18.56
C ARG A 75 -7.28 -18.82 18.74
N VAL A 76 -8.49 -18.27 18.54
CA VAL A 76 -8.73 -16.81 18.46
C VAL A 76 -9.32 -16.19 19.73
N THR A 77 -9.75 -16.98 20.71
CA THR A 77 -10.30 -16.49 21.98
C THR A 77 -9.46 -16.84 23.20
N ASN A 78 -8.59 -17.86 23.09
CA ASN A 78 -7.73 -18.28 24.18
C ASN A 78 -6.62 -17.22 24.42
N LYS A 79 -6.64 -16.62 25.60
CA LYS A 79 -5.72 -15.55 25.97
C LYS A 79 -4.25 -15.94 25.84
N LYS A 80 -3.90 -17.21 26.07
CA LYS A 80 -2.51 -17.70 25.89
C LYS A 80 -2.04 -17.51 24.45
N ASN A 81 -2.90 -17.84 23.47
CA ASN A 81 -2.59 -17.63 22.05
C ASN A 81 -2.48 -16.15 21.71
N LEU A 82 -3.42 -15.36 22.19
CA LEU A 82 -3.49 -13.93 21.92
C LEU A 82 -2.28 -13.18 22.49
N GLU A 83 -1.93 -13.44 23.74
CA GLU A 83 -0.77 -12.84 24.42
C GLU A 83 0.55 -13.30 23.80
N ALA A 84 0.70 -14.58 23.49
CA ALA A 84 1.90 -15.11 22.83
C ALA A 84 2.10 -14.49 21.44
N SER A 85 1.02 -14.24 20.71
CA SER A 85 1.07 -13.61 19.38
C SER A 85 1.49 -12.14 19.47
N ASN A 86 0.98 -11.40 20.44
CA ASN A 86 1.40 -10.02 20.70
C ASN A 86 2.89 -9.95 21.11
N GLU A 87 3.33 -10.85 21.98
CA GLU A 87 4.73 -10.92 22.38
C GLU A 87 5.66 -11.23 21.20
N PHE A 88 5.26 -12.18 20.35
CA PHE A 88 6.01 -12.50 19.15
C PHE A 88 6.11 -11.30 18.19
N PHE A 89 5.00 -10.58 18.00
CA PHE A 89 4.99 -9.38 17.15
C PHE A 89 5.91 -8.29 17.70
N ALA A 90 5.89 -8.04 19.01
CA ALA A 90 6.79 -7.08 19.63
C ALA A 90 8.27 -7.43 19.37
N LYS A 91 8.62 -8.70 19.48
CA LYS A 91 9.98 -9.19 19.17
C LYS A 91 10.33 -9.05 17.68
N LEU A 92 9.37 -9.31 16.81
CA LEU A 92 9.56 -9.12 15.36
C LEU A 92 9.83 -7.64 15.02
N VAL A 93 9.07 -6.71 15.58
CA VAL A 93 9.29 -5.27 15.37
C VAL A 93 10.67 -4.85 15.88
N GLU A 94 11.07 -5.33 17.06
CA GLU A 94 12.43 -5.09 17.59
C GLU A 94 13.52 -5.60 16.63
N GLU A 95 13.31 -6.79 16.06
CA GLU A 95 14.26 -7.38 15.11
C GLU A 95 14.31 -6.62 13.77
N ILE A 96 13.18 -6.12 13.31
CA ILE A 96 13.09 -5.24 12.14
C ILE A 96 13.84 -3.93 12.41
N HIS A 97 13.65 -3.32 13.58
CA HIS A 97 14.34 -2.10 13.99
C HIS A 97 15.86 -2.27 14.10
N LYS A 98 16.33 -3.42 14.61
CA LYS A 98 17.79 -3.75 14.65
C LYS A 98 18.44 -3.73 13.27
N ARG A 99 17.69 -4.01 12.21
CA ARG A 99 18.13 -3.93 10.81
C ARG A 99 18.00 -2.53 10.21
N GLY A 100 17.59 -1.53 11.00
CA GLY A 100 17.36 -0.17 10.52
C GLY A 100 16.08 0.01 9.69
N MET A 101 15.20 -0.98 9.67
CA MET A 101 13.90 -0.91 9.00
C MET A 101 12.81 -0.47 9.97
N LYS A 102 11.69 0.01 9.44
CA LYS A 102 10.51 0.48 10.17
C LYS A 102 9.28 -0.34 9.82
N VAL A 103 8.21 -0.18 10.61
CA VAL A 103 6.97 -0.94 10.47
C VAL A 103 5.76 -0.01 10.46
N ILE A 104 4.90 -0.19 9.46
CA ILE A 104 3.56 0.42 9.40
C ILE A 104 2.53 -0.71 9.45
N ILE A 105 1.48 -0.55 10.23
CA ILE A 105 0.37 -1.51 10.32
C ILE A 105 -0.94 -0.90 9.86
N ASP A 106 -1.87 -1.75 9.47
CA ASP A 106 -3.17 -1.37 8.93
C ASP A 106 -4.21 -1.16 10.04
N GLY A 107 -4.86 -0.01 10.03
CA GLY A 107 -5.93 0.37 10.94
C GLY A 107 -7.28 0.38 10.24
N VAL A 108 -8.08 -0.65 10.45
CA VAL A 108 -9.42 -0.79 9.89
C VAL A 108 -10.43 -0.30 10.92
N PHE A 109 -10.67 1.00 10.96
CA PHE A 109 -11.45 1.64 12.03
C PHE A 109 -12.84 2.12 11.60
N ASN A 110 -13.14 2.16 10.30
CA ASN A 110 -14.45 2.51 9.79
C ASN A 110 -15.51 1.45 10.13
N HIS A 111 -15.14 0.18 10.09
CA HIS A 111 -15.98 -0.98 10.33
C HIS A 111 -15.19 -2.07 11.05
N CYS A 112 -15.86 -3.07 11.54
CA CYS A 112 -15.23 -4.30 12.05
C CYS A 112 -15.77 -5.52 11.29
N GLY A 113 -15.51 -6.73 11.77
CA GLY A 113 -16.12 -7.95 11.24
C GLY A 113 -17.35 -8.39 12.02
N SER A 114 -18.18 -9.22 11.43
CA SER A 114 -19.34 -9.83 12.13
C SER A 114 -18.92 -10.79 13.26
N PHE A 115 -17.68 -11.29 13.21
CA PHE A 115 -17.05 -12.10 14.25
C PHE A 115 -16.51 -11.28 15.42
N ASN A 116 -16.50 -9.93 15.32
CA ASN A 116 -15.91 -9.06 16.34
C ASN A 116 -16.56 -9.28 17.70
N LYS A 117 -15.75 -9.32 18.76
CA LYS A 117 -16.21 -9.56 20.14
C LYS A 117 -17.26 -8.57 20.65
N TRP A 118 -17.34 -7.38 20.06
CA TRP A 118 -18.34 -6.38 20.42
C TRP A 118 -19.73 -6.69 19.86
N LEU A 119 -19.78 -7.33 18.69
CA LEU A 119 -21.03 -7.76 18.06
C LEU A 119 -21.34 -9.21 18.37
N ASP A 120 -20.36 -10.09 18.19
CA ASP A 120 -20.41 -11.55 18.37
C ASP A 120 -21.59 -12.22 17.62
N ARG A 121 -21.85 -11.79 16.39
CA ARG A 121 -22.90 -12.38 15.54
C ARG A 121 -22.74 -13.90 15.41
N GLU A 122 -21.52 -14.37 15.39
CA GLU A 122 -21.20 -15.79 15.16
C GLU A 122 -21.10 -16.60 16.46
N HIS A 123 -21.43 -16.00 17.61
CA HIS A 123 -21.45 -16.64 18.95
C HIS A 123 -20.11 -17.30 19.35
N ILE A 124 -19.01 -16.77 18.86
CA ILE A 124 -17.67 -17.30 19.14
C ILE A 124 -17.23 -16.94 20.56
N TYR A 125 -17.51 -15.72 20.99
CA TYR A 125 -17.13 -15.23 22.31
C TYR A 125 -18.10 -15.69 23.39
N SER A 126 -19.40 -15.71 23.14
CA SER A 126 -20.42 -16.16 24.08
C SER A 126 -20.32 -17.67 24.39
N THR A 127 -19.78 -18.47 23.47
CA THR A 127 -19.58 -19.90 23.66
C THR A 127 -18.14 -20.28 24.04
N SER A 128 -17.23 -19.32 24.06
CA SER A 128 -15.83 -19.54 24.48
C SER A 128 -15.75 -19.95 25.97
N PRO A 129 -14.82 -20.85 26.35
CA PRO A 129 -14.51 -21.14 27.74
C PRO A 129 -13.91 -19.96 28.49
N GLU A 130 -13.36 -18.98 27.79
CA GLU A 130 -12.93 -17.70 28.36
C GLU A 130 -14.16 -16.81 28.66
N GLN A 131 -14.05 -15.98 29.66
CA GLN A 131 -15.16 -15.08 30.03
C GLN A 131 -15.05 -13.77 29.24
N TYR A 132 -15.99 -13.59 28.30
CA TYR A 132 -16.19 -12.37 27.55
C TYR A 132 -17.55 -11.74 27.87
N ALA A 133 -17.65 -10.43 27.73
CA ALA A 133 -18.94 -9.74 27.81
C ALA A 133 -19.83 -10.15 26.62
N SER A 134 -21.13 -10.18 26.83
CA SER A 134 -22.12 -10.49 25.79
C SER A 134 -22.03 -9.49 24.64
N GLY A 135 -22.04 -9.97 23.40
CA GLY A 135 -22.02 -9.13 22.20
C GLY A 135 -23.33 -8.38 21.97
N ALA A 136 -23.25 -7.29 21.21
CA ALA A 136 -24.41 -6.45 20.91
C ALA A 136 -25.46 -7.13 20.02
N TYR A 137 -25.07 -8.11 19.22
CA TYR A 137 -25.99 -8.93 18.43
C TYR A 137 -26.92 -9.77 19.29
N GLU A 138 -26.35 -10.38 20.32
CA GLU A 138 -27.03 -11.31 21.22
C GLU A 138 -27.94 -10.60 22.24
N SER A 139 -27.52 -9.43 22.75
CA SER A 139 -28.18 -8.76 23.86
C SER A 139 -28.24 -7.25 23.73
N PHE A 140 -29.47 -6.70 23.94
CA PHE A 140 -29.69 -5.26 24.12
C PHE A 140 -28.88 -4.69 25.30
N ASN A 141 -28.64 -5.49 26.34
CA ASN A 141 -27.91 -5.08 27.53
C ASN A 141 -26.36 -5.24 27.39
N SER A 142 -25.87 -5.57 26.21
CA SER A 142 -24.44 -5.62 25.93
C SER A 142 -23.79 -4.27 26.26
N PRO A 143 -22.59 -4.24 26.88
CA PRO A 143 -21.81 -3.01 27.05
C PRO A 143 -21.42 -2.38 25.71
N TYR A 144 -21.52 -3.11 24.62
CA TYR A 144 -21.18 -2.68 23.26
C TYR A 144 -22.40 -2.31 22.41
N HIS A 145 -23.59 -2.24 23.01
CA HIS A 145 -24.84 -1.98 22.29
C HIS A 145 -24.76 -0.71 21.41
N THR A 146 -24.21 0.38 21.93
CA THR A 146 -24.09 1.66 21.21
C THR A 146 -22.97 1.70 20.17
N PHE A 147 -22.10 0.67 20.13
CA PHE A 147 -21.03 0.59 19.12
C PHE A 147 -21.56 0.35 17.70
N PHE A 148 -22.81 -0.09 17.61
CA PHE A 148 -23.49 -0.36 16.36
C PHE A 148 -24.84 0.35 16.33
N LYS A 149 -25.26 0.75 15.13
CA LYS A 149 -26.57 1.31 14.91
C LYS A 149 -27.53 0.19 14.51
N PHE A 150 -28.57 -0.04 15.34
CA PHE A 150 -29.60 -1.02 15.06
C PHE A 150 -30.89 -0.32 14.57
N TYR A 151 -31.54 -0.91 13.57
CA TYR A 151 -32.78 -0.39 12.98
C TYR A 151 -34.02 -1.05 13.54
N SER A 152 -33.88 -2.07 14.40
CA SER A 152 -34.98 -2.70 15.14
C SER A 152 -34.58 -2.96 16.59
N ASN A 153 -35.62 -3.14 17.46
CA ASN A 153 -35.46 -3.49 18.87
C ASN A 153 -35.79 -4.98 19.13
N GLN A 154 -35.40 -5.86 18.22
CA GLN A 154 -35.69 -7.29 18.30
C GLN A 154 -34.45 -8.06 18.73
N TRP A 155 -34.39 -8.44 19.99
CA TRP A 155 -33.39 -9.30 20.58
C TRP A 155 -34.02 -10.60 21.10
N PRO A 156 -33.23 -11.69 21.22
CA PRO A 156 -31.83 -11.85 20.87
C PRO A 156 -31.62 -11.91 19.37
N ASP A 157 -30.34 -11.93 18.97
CA ASP A 157 -29.88 -12.11 17.59
C ASP A 157 -30.40 -11.02 16.63
N ASN A 158 -30.12 -9.76 17.01
CA ASN A 158 -30.54 -8.61 16.23
C ASN A 158 -29.64 -8.37 15.03
N ASN A 159 -30.10 -8.75 13.84
CA ASN A 159 -29.37 -8.61 12.57
C ASN A 159 -29.67 -7.28 11.85
N SER A 160 -30.36 -6.34 12.48
CA SER A 160 -30.71 -5.05 11.90
C SER A 160 -29.60 -3.98 12.02
N TYR A 161 -28.38 -4.37 12.38
CA TYR A 161 -27.28 -3.45 12.49
C TYR A 161 -26.84 -2.89 11.12
N ASP A 162 -26.29 -1.67 11.15
CA ASP A 162 -25.77 -1.02 9.95
C ASP A 162 -24.47 -1.70 9.47
N GLY A 163 -24.37 -1.92 8.18
CA GLY A 163 -23.19 -2.47 7.52
C GLY A 163 -22.54 -1.46 6.57
N TRP A 164 -21.21 -1.44 6.52
CA TRP A 164 -20.51 -0.61 5.55
C TRP A 164 -20.90 -1.02 4.12
N TRP A 165 -21.44 -0.06 3.36
CA TRP A 165 -22.03 -0.29 2.03
C TRP A 165 -23.11 -1.39 2.03
N GLY A 166 -23.80 -1.58 3.16
CA GLY A 166 -24.83 -2.61 3.32
C GLY A 166 -24.32 -4.03 3.50
N ASN A 167 -23.00 -4.22 3.68
CA ASN A 167 -22.40 -5.53 3.92
C ASN A 167 -22.58 -5.93 5.39
N ASP A 168 -23.34 -6.99 5.65
CA ASP A 168 -23.60 -7.50 6.99
C ASP A 168 -22.38 -8.19 7.65
N THR A 169 -21.39 -8.59 6.86
CA THR A 169 -20.11 -9.11 7.34
C THR A 169 -19.11 -8.02 7.74
N LEU A 170 -19.42 -6.76 7.42
CA LEU A 170 -18.62 -5.58 7.74
C LEU A 170 -19.44 -4.54 8.50
N PRO A 171 -19.79 -4.81 9.77
CA PRO A 171 -20.57 -3.91 10.62
C PRO A 171 -19.94 -2.52 10.71
N LYS A 172 -20.71 -1.49 10.40
CA LYS A 172 -20.30 -0.09 10.51
C LYS A 172 -20.18 0.30 11.99
N LEU A 173 -19.07 0.91 12.38
CA LEU A 173 -18.86 1.39 13.74
C LEU A 173 -19.54 2.74 13.96
N ASN A 174 -20.30 2.87 15.07
CA ASN A 174 -21.18 3.99 15.36
C ASN A 174 -20.56 4.97 16.37
N TYR A 175 -19.52 5.65 15.95
CA TYR A 175 -18.72 6.55 16.80
C TYR A 175 -19.50 7.72 17.40
N GLU A 176 -20.40 8.33 16.63
CA GLU A 176 -21.11 9.55 17.02
C GLU A 176 -22.09 9.34 18.17
N GLU A 177 -22.49 8.09 18.42
CA GLU A 177 -23.38 7.71 19.52
C GLU A 177 -22.66 6.90 20.61
N ALA A 178 -21.35 6.71 20.52
CA ALA A 178 -20.56 5.85 21.40
C ALA A 178 -19.19 6.44 21.77
N ASP A 179 -19.15 7.33 22.74
CA ASP A 179 -17.89 7.92 23.24
C ASP A 179 -16.90 6.86 23.71
N THR A 180 -17.37 5.76 24.29
CA THR A 180 -16.53 4.64 24.73
C THR A 180 -15.86 3.93 23.57
N LEU A 181 -16.51 3.81 22.42
CA LEU A 181 -15.91 3.28 21.19
C LEU A 181 -14.81 4.23 20.69
N GLU A 182 -15.09 5.54 20.62
CA GLU A 182 -14.09 6.52 20.22
C GLU A 182 -12.84 6.41 21.09
N GLN A 183 -13.01 6.43 22.43
CA GLN A 183 -11.88 6.31 23.35
C GLN A 183 -11.14 4.98 23.21
N TYR A 184 -11.85 3.90 22.96
CA TYR A 184 -11.23 2.59 22.75
C TYR A 184 -10.32 2.61 21.51
N ILE A 185 -10.81 3.08 20.38
CA ILE A 185 -10.03 3.12 19.13
C ILE A 185 -8.87 4.12 19.21
N LEU A 186 -9.05 5.28 19.85
CA LEU A 186 -7.92 6.19 20.15
C LEU A 186 -6.86 5.50 21.01
N GLY A 187 -7.29 4.69 21.99
CA GLY A 187 -6.41 3.84 22.80
C GLY A 187 -5.65 2.80 21.98
N ILE A 188 -6.30 2.17 21.00
CA ILE A 188 -5.66 1.26 20.04
C ILE A 188 -4.61 2.00 19.20
N GLY A 189 -4.94 3.19 18.70
CA GLY A 189 -4.00 4.03 17.97
C GLY A 189 -2.72 4.32 18.74
N LYS A 190 -2.84 4.58 20.05
CA LYS A 190 -1.69 4.81 20.96
C LYS A 190 -0.94 3.52 21.29
N LYS A 191 -1.66 2.45 21.59
CA LYS A 191 -1.11 1.18 22.05
C LYS A 191 -0.01 0.65 21.13
N TRP A 192 -0.32 0.53 19.85
CA TRP A 192 0.56 -0.13 18.90
C TRP A 192 1.80 0.70 18.52
N VAL A 193 1.74 2.02 18.65
CA VAL A 193 2.92 2.89 18.44
C VAL A 193 3.75 3.10 19.71
N SER A 194 3.31 2.53 20.85
CA SER A 194 3.97 2.58 22.15
C SER A 194 4.67 1.27 22.47
N GLU A 195 5.54 1.28 23.49
CA GLU A 195 6.12 0.06 24.01
C GLU A 195 5.04 -0.93 24.50
N PRO A 196 5.24 -2.24 24.29
CA PRO A 196 6.44 -2.89 23.73
C PRO A 196 6.43 -3.04 22.20
N TYR A 197 5.38 -2.61 21.51
CA TYR A 197 5.19 -2.84 20.07
C TYR A 197 5.98 -1.87 19.20
N CYS A 198 5.95 -0.59 19.54
CA CYS A 198 6.73 0.48 18.90
C CYS A 198 6.64 0.52 17.38
N VAL A 199 5.47 0.25 16.79
CA VAL A 199 5.32 0.42 15.34
C VAL A 199 5.49 1.89 14.94
N ASP A 200 5.95 2.12 13.73
CA ASP A 200 6.37 3.44 13.24
C ASP A 200 5.25 4.20 12.52
N GLY A 201 4.09 3.63 12.40
CA GLY A 201 2.95 4.31 11.81
C GLY A 201 1.73 3.45 11.53
N TRP A 202 0.68 4.14 11.09
CA TRP A 202 -0.60 3.58 10.70
C TRP A 202 -0.89 3.84 9.22
N ARG A 203 -1.35 2.81 8.51
CA ARG A 203 -2.13 2.96 7.29
C ARG A 203 -3.60 2.84 7.67
N LEU A 204 -4.42 3.78 7.25
CA LEU A 204 -5.83 3.87 7.64
C LEU A 204 -6.73 3.46 6.49
N ASP A 205 -7.41 2.35 6.66
CA ASP A 205 -8.34 1.77 5.70
C ASP A 205 -9.58 2.65 5.53
N VAL A 206 -9.97 2.93 4.29
CA VAL A 206 -11.14 3.75 3.90
C VAL A 206 -11.37 4.94 4.83
N ALA A 207 -10.31 5.68 5.09
CA ALA A 207 -10.27 6.67 6.17
C ALA A 207 -11.32 7.79 6.02
N ALA A 208 -11.69 8.15 4.80
CA ALA A 208 -12.71 9.17 4.54
C ALA A 208 -14.14 8.71 4.88
N ASP A 209 -14.38 7.41 5.01
CA ASP A 209 -15.71 6.83 5.28
C ASP A 209 -16.03 6.73 6.77
N LEU A 210 -15.03 6.89 7.66
CA LEU A 210 -15.22 6.75 9.09
C LEU A 210 -16.21 7.79 9.65
N GLY A 211 -17.13 7.32 10.48
CA GLY A 211 -18.22 8.13 11.03
C GLY A 211 -19.42 8.25 10.09
N ASN A 212 -20.43 8.98 10.49
CA ASN A 212 -21.67 9.17 9.72
C ASN A 212 -21.77 10.58 9.11
N SER A 213 -20.87 11.49 9.50
CA SER A 213 -20.79 12.84 8.95
C SER A 213 -19.34 13.21 8.62
N ARG A 214 -19.16 14.05 7.61
CA ARG A 214 -17.84 14.59 7.25
C ARG A 214 -17.24 15.39 8.40
N GLU A 215 -18.04 16.16 9.12
CA GLU A 215 -17.60 16.95 10.27
C GLU A 215 -17.03 16.04 11.36
N TYR A 216 -17.72 14.97 11.72
CA TYR A 216 -17.23 14.02 12.71
C TYR A 216 -15.94 13.32 12.22
N ASN A 217 -15.88 12.92 10.96
CA ASN A 217 -14.71 12.30 10.36
C ASN A 217 -13.45 13.16 10.59
N HIS A 218 -13.53 14.45 10.25
CA HIS A 218 -12.40 15.39 10.48
C HIS A 218 -12.05 15.54 11.97
N GLN A 219 -13.05 15.64 12.85
CA GLN A 219 -12.84 15.72 14.29
C GLN A 219 -12.15 14.45 14.83
N PHE A 220 -12.58 13.29 14.38
CA PHE A 220 -11.98 12.01 14.78
C PHE A 220 -10.50 11.93 14.37
N TRP A 221 -10.17 12.24 13.12
CA TRP A 221 -8.79 12.15 12.65
C TRP A 221 -7.84 13.15 13.33
N LYS A 222 -8.34 14.32 13.72
CA LYS A 222 -7.59 15.26 14.57
C LYS A 222 -7.29 14.68 15.94
N LYS A 223 -8.28 14.04 16.57
CA LYS A 223 -8.11 13.34 17.86
C LYS A 223 -7.16 12.15 17.73
N PHE A 224 -7.31 11.37 16.66
CA PHE A 224 -6.45 10.22 16.38
C PHE A 224 -5.00 10.66 16.18
N ARG A 225 -4.76 11.66 15.35
CA ARG A 225 -3.43 12.24 15.17
C ARG A 225 -2.84 12.70 16.50
N LYS A 226 -3.59 13.44 17.29
CA LYS A 226 -3.13 13.90 18.61
C LYS A 226 -2.73 12.71 19.48
N ALA A 227 -3.58 11.70 19.60
CA ALA A 227 -3.31 10.52 20.40
C ALA A 227 -2.05 9.77 19.95
N VAL A 228 -1.90 9.54 18.65
CA VAL A 228 -0.75 8.83 18.07
C VAL A 228 0.54 9.64 18.24
N LYS A 229 0.53 10.93 17.90
CA LYS A 229 1.73 11.79 17.98
C LYS A 229 2.17 12.09 19.41
N GLU A 230 1.26 12.10 20.38
CA GLU A 230 1.61 12.19 21.80
C GLU A 230 2.34 10.92 22.29
N ALA A 231 1.95 9.75 21.78
CA ALA A 231 2.58 8.48 22.12
C ALA A 231 3.90 8.25 21.37
N ASN A 232 3.94 8.62 20.08
CA ASN A 232 5.12 8.52 19.23
C ASN A 232 5.10 9.65 18.20
N PRO A 233 5.83 10.75 18.41
CA PRO A 233 5.82 11.90 17.50
C PRO A 233 6.34 11.60 16.09
N GLU A 234 7.16 10.55 15.94
CA GLU A 234 7.72 10.11 14.66
C GLU A 234 6.78 9.18 13.87
N ALA A 235 5.69 8.69 14.48
CA ALA A 235 4.78 7.77 13.82
C ALA A 235 4.07 8.44 12.64
N VAL A 236 4.12 7.80 11.47
CA VAL A 236 3.46 8.27 10.25
C VAL A 236 1.98 7.89 10.25
N ILE A 237 1.14 8.78 9.82
CA ILE A 237 -0.29 8.54 9.58
C ILE A 237 -0.55 8.63 8.07
N LEU A 238 -0.67 7.47 7.45
CA LEU A 238 -0.90 7.28 6.02
C LEU A 238 -2.34 6.82 5.82
N ALA A 239 -3.13 7.51 5.01
CA ALA A 239 -4.51 7.13 4.78
C ALA A 239 -4.74 6.56 3.38
N GLU A 240 -5.64 5.58 3.29
CA GLU A 240 -6.26 5.22 2.04
C GLU A 240 -7.43 6.16 1.76
N ASN A 241 -7.38 6.84 0.64
CA ASN A 241 -8.47 7.65 0.12
C ASN A 241 -8.39 7.75 -1.39
N TYR A 242 -9.53 7.62 -2.06
CA TYR A 242 -9.69 7.88 -3.48
C TYR A 242 -10.19 9.31 -3.68
N GLY A 243 -9.62 10.02 -4.66
CA GLY A 243 -9.98 11.39 -4.95
C GLY A 243 -9.25 12.43 -4.09
N ASP A 244 -9.83 13.62 -4.02
CA ASP A 244 -9.22 14.79 -3.39
C ASP A 244 -9.10 14.64 -1.86
N SER A 245 -7.87 14.59 -1.37
CA SER A 245 -7.53 14.50 0.06
C SER A 245 -7.12 15.84 0.68
N TYR A 246 -7.27 16.94 -0.04
CA TYR A 246 -6.78 18.26 0.38
C TYR A 246 -7.16 18.62 1.83
N ASP A 247 -8.44 18.45 2.20
CA ASP A 247 -8.94 18.86 3.51
C ASP A 247 -8.32 18.08 4.69
N TRP A 248 -7.88 16.84 4.46
CA TRP A 248 -7.23 16.00 5.49
C TRP A 248 -5.71 16.18 5.57
N LEU A 249 -5.09 16.84 4.57
CA LEU A 249 -3.63 17.02 4.47
C LEU A 249 -3.16 18.41 4.92
N GLN A 250 -3.91 19.06 5.82
CA GLN A 250 -3.59 20.41 6.30
C GLN A 250 -2.62 20.41 7.49
N GLY A 251 -2.11 19.26 7.91
CA GLY A 251 -1.11 19.13 8.98
C GLY A 251 -1.68 18.74 10.35
N ASP A 252 -2.98 18.60 10.47
CA ASP A 252 -3.67 18.28 11.73
C ASP A 252 -4.45 16.95 11.71
N GLU A 253 -4.43 16.23 10.58
CA GLU A 253 -5.07 14.93 10.40
C GLU A 253 -4.08 13.89 9.85
N TRP A 254 -4.11 13.57 8.54
CA TRP A 254 -3.19 12.64 7.93
C TRP A 254 -1.86 13.31 7.54
N ASP A 255 -0.77 12.57 7.60
CA ASP A 255 0.53 13.04 7.09
C ASP A 255 0.60 12.91 5.56
N THR A 256 0.04 11.83 5.03
CA THR A 256 0.07 11.50 3.59
C THR A 256 -0.98 10.46 3.24
N ILE A 257 -1.00 10.06 1.98
CA ILE A 257 -1.96 9.08 1.44
C ILE A 257 -1.26 8.00 0.59
N MET A 258 -1.98 6.90 0.36
CA MET A 258 -1.71 6.00 -0.76
C MET A 258 -1.98 6.77 -2.05
N ASN A 259 -0.96 6.88 -2.92
CA ASN A 259 -0.97 7.83 -4.02
C ASN A 259 -1.58 7.24 -5.30
N TYR A 260 -2.89 7.06 -5.30
CA TYR A 260 -3.60 6.51 -6.46
C TYR A 260 -3.71 7.53 -7.60
N ASP A 261 -4.21 8.73 -7.30
CA ASP A 261 -4.57 9.72 -8.31
C ASP A 261 -3.37 10.51 -8.86
N ALA A 262 -2.33 10.72 -8.03
CA ALA A 262 -1.11 11.43 -8.43
C ALA A 262 0.08 10.50 -8.72
N PHE A 263 -0.14 9.20 -8.85
CA PHE A 263 0.91 8.26 -9.24
C PHE A 263 0.36 7.01 -9.94
N MET A 264 -0.32 6.09 -9.22
CA MET A 264 -0.67 4.76 -9.74
C MET A 264 -1.50 4.85 -11.03
N GLU A 265 -2.58 5.61 -11.02
CA GLU A 265 -3.49 5.68 -12.17
C GLU A 265 -2.86 6.37 -13.38
N PRO A 266 -2.23 7.57 -13.26
CA PRO A 266 -1.57 8.20 -14.40
C PRO A 266 -0.45 7.35 -15.00
N VAL A 267 0.36 6.69 -14.19
CA VAL A 267 1.43 5.79 -14.68
C VAL A 267 0.84 4.59 -15.41
N THR A 268 -0.18 3.95 -14.85
CA THR A 268 -0.86 2.80 -15.46
C THR A 268 -1.47 3.17 -16.80
N TRP A 269 -2.21 4.29 -16.88
CA TRP A 269 -2.82 4.74 -18.13
C TRP A 269 -1.78 5.07 -19.19
N PHE A 270 -0.74 5.82 -18.84
CA PHE A 270 0.30 6.23 -19.78
C PHE A 270 1.08 5.05 -20.35
N LEU A 271 1.52 4.12 -19.51
CA LEU A 271 2.39 3.02 -19.93
C LEU A 271 1.62 1.83 -20.53
N THR A 272 0.38 1.61 -20.09
CA THR A 272 -0.35 0.37 -20.45
C THR A 272 -1.71 0.62 -21.11
N GLY A 273 -2.28 1.80 -20.99
CA GLY A 273 -3.67 2.06 -21.40
C GLY A 273 -4.73 1.28 -20.61
N MET A 274 -4.30 0.59 -19.53
CA MET A 274 -5.19 -0.24 -18.72
C MET A 274 -5.68 0.51 -17.48
N GLN A 275 -6.91 0.21 -17.11
CA GLN A 275 -7.47 0.57 -15.82
C GLN A 275 -6.83 -0.28 -14.71
N LYS A 276 -6.70 0.24 -13.50
CA LYS A 276 -5.99 -0.39 -12.37
C LYS A 276 -6.46 -1.79 -11.95
N HIS A 277 -7.71 -2.15 -12.25
CA HIS A 277 -8.24 -3.51 -12.02
C HIS A 277 -8.21 -4.40 -13.26
N SER A 278 -7.65 -3.91 -14.38
CA SER A 278 -7.73 -4.56 -15.69
C SER A 278 -9.16 -4.72 -16.25
N ASP A 279 -10.08 -3.85 -15.84
CA ASP A 279 -11.48 -3.88 -16.28
C ASP A 279 -11.72 -3.13 -17.60
N GLU A 280 -10.80 -2.25 -17.99
CA GLU A 280 -10.91 -1.43 -19.19
C GLU A 280 -9.54 -1.21 -19.84
N PHE A 281 -9.52 -1.17 -21.17
CA PHE A 281 -8.38 -0.71 -21.97
C PHE A 281 -8.79 0.52 -22.78
N ARG A 282 -7.96 1.58 -22.73
CA ARG A 282 -8.18 2.82 -23.45
C ARG A 282 -6.96 3.21 -24.27
N GLN A 283 -7.10 3.08 -25.60
CA GLN A 283 -6.05 3.43 -26.55
C GLN A 283 -5.71 4.94 -26.52
N ASP A 284 -6.66 5.79 -26.22
CA ASP A 284 -6.48 7.24 -26.14
C ASP A 284 -5.69 7.70 -24.92
N MET A 285 -5.58 6.84 -23.90
CA MET A 285 -4.80 7.08 -22.70
C MET A 285 -3.35 6.56 -22.85
N LEU A 286 -3.17 5.48 -23.58
CA LEU A 286 -1.85 4.89 -23.82
C LEU A 286 -0.92 5.88 -24.51
N GLY A 287 0.22 6.17 -23.90
CA GLY A 287 1.22 7.08 -24.43
C GLY A 287 0.84 8.57 -24.40
N ASN A 288 -0.29 8.92 -23.79
CA ASN A 288 -0.77 10.30 -23.73
C ASN A 288 -0.08 11.09 -22.62
N ALA A 289 1.03 11.75 -22.98
CA ALA A 289 1.82 12.56 -22.05
C ALA A 289 1.06 13.76 -21.46
N GLY A 290 0.14 14.34 -22.23
CA GLY A 290 -0.70 15.46 -21.77
C GLY A 290 -1.62 15.04 -20.62
N ASN A 291 -2.29 13.90 -20.76
CA ASN A 291 -3.10 13.33 -19.68
C ASN A 291 -2.26 12.92 -18.48
N PHE A 292 -1.09 12.30 -18.71
CA PHE A 292 -0.17 11.91 -17.66
C PHE A 292 0.24 13.11 -16.80
N PHE A 293 0.85 14.13 -17.40
CA PHE A 293 1.30 15.31 -16.65
C PHE A 293 0.13 16.10 -16.07
N GLY A 294 -0.98 16.22 -16.80
CA GLY A 294 -2.17 16.93 -16.34
C GLY A 294 -2.74 16.30 -15.06
N ALA A 295 -2.92 14.99 -15.02
CA ALA A 295 -3.40 14.26 -13.85
C ALA A 295 -2.42 14.34 -12.69
N MET A 296 -1.12 14.11 -12.94
CA MET A 296 -0.08 14.19 -11.91
C MET A 296 -0.05 15.58 -11.26
N HIS A 297 -0.01 16.64 -12.05
CA HIS A 297 0.11 18.01 -11.55
C HIS A 297 -1.15 18.44 -10.80
N HIS A 298 -2.34 18.12 -11.33
CA HIS A 298 -3.58 18.45 -10.66
C HIS A 298 -3.63 17.81 -9.27
N ASN A 299 -3.41 16.52 -9.17
CA ASN A 299 -3.54 15.79 -7.92
C ASN A 299 -2.40 16.11 -6.94
N MET A 300 -1.16 16.24 -7.41
CA MET A 300 -0.05 16.69 -6.56
C MET A 300 -0.30 18.07 -5.95
N SER A 301 -0.87 19.00 -6.70
CA SER A 301 -1.18 20.36 -6.21
C SER A 301 -2.20 20.37 -5.08
N ARG A 302 -3.00 19.31 -4.94
CA ARG A 302 -4.01 19.15 -3.89
C ARG A 302 -3.45 18.52 -2.61
N MET A 303 -2.23 17.96 -2.65
CA MET A 303 -1.65 17.25 -1.51
C MET A 303 -0.75 18.13 -0.63
N GLY A 304 -0.09 19.13 -1.22
CA GLY A 304 0.97 19.87 -0.54
C GLY A 304 2.32 19.15 -0.58
N GLY A 305 3.41 19.92 -0.56
CA GLY A 305 4.76 19.39 -0.82
C GLY A 305 5.25 18.32 0.16
N GLN A 306 4.93 18.45 1.44
CA GLN A 306 5.33 17.48 2.46
C GLN A 306 4.60 16.14 2.28
N ALA A 307 3.29 16.17 2.07
CA ALA A 307 2.50 14.97 1.83
C ALA A 307 2.92 14.25 0.55
N VAL A 308 3.20 14.99 -0.53
CA VAL A 308 3.73 14.44 -1.79
C VAL A 308 5.07 13.73 -1.57
N ALA A 309 5.99 14.34 -0.81
CA ALA A 309 7.34 13.81 -0.61
C ALA A 309 7.37 12.43 0.08
N ILE A 310 6.36 12.10 0.85
CA ILE A 310 6.24 10.83 1.57
C ILE A 310 5.01 10.01 1.15
N SER A 311 4.32 10.39 0.07
CA SER A 311 3.18 9.65 -0.44
C SER A 311 3.58 8.24 -0.89
N MET A 312 2.66 7.28 -0.69
CA MET A 312 2.90 5.88 -0.99
C MET A 312 2.72 5.62 -2.49
N ASN A 313 3.82 5.67 -3.23
CA ASN A 313 3.84 5.45 -4.68
C ASN A 313 3.97 3.97 -5.01
N GLU A 314 2.86 3.31 -5.27
CA GLU A 314 2.81 1.89 -5.60
C GLU A 314 2.33 1.66 -7.04
N LEU A 315 2.79 0.58 -7.64
CA LEU A 315 2.35 0.11 -8.98
C LEU A 315 1.28 -0.97 -8.86
N SER A 316 1.36 -1.78 -7.83
CA SER A 316 0.43 -2.85 -7.50
C SER A 316 0.12 -2.82 -6.01
N ASN A 317 -1.05 -3.33 -5.62
CA ASN A 317 -1.40 -3.57 -4.23
C ASN A 317 -2.39 -4.74 -4.08
N HIS A 318 -2.90 -4.95 -2.88
CA HIS A 318 -3.77 -6.06 -2.54
C HIS A 318 -5.20 -5.97 -3.13
N ASP A 319 -5.59 -4.83 -3.71
CA ASP A 319 -6.90 -4.62 -4.33
C ASP A 319 -6.84 -4.66 -5.87
N HIS A 320 -5.74 -4.17 -6.44
CA HIS A 320 -5.62 -3.94 -7.88
C HIS A 320 -4.94 -5.12 -8.59
N SER A 321 -5.08 -5.21 -9.90
CA SER A 321 -4.27 -6.16 -10.68
C SER A 321 -2.78 -5.82 -10.56
N ARG A 322 -1.92 -6.81 -10.72
CA ARG A 322 -0.47 -6.61 -10.74
C ARG A 322 -0.09 -5.77 -11.96
N PHE A 323 0.84 -4.81 -11.79
CA PHE A 323 1.24 -3.94 -12.90
C PHE A 323 1.81 -4.76 -14.07
N LEU A 324 2.61 -5.79 -13.79
CA LEU A 324 3.15 -6.66 -14.82
C LEU A 324 2.04 -7.33 -15.65
N THR A 325 0.93 -7.73 -15.04
CA THR A 325 -0.25 -8.22 -15.76
C THR A 325 -0.86 -7.15 -16.65
N ARG A 326 -0.98 -5.90 -16.19
CA ARG A 326 -1.53 -4.79 -17.00
C ARG A 326 -0.73 -4.51 -18.27
N THR A 327 0.56 -4.86 -18.32
CA THR A 327 1.40 -4.72 -19.51
C THR A 327 0.95 -5.60 -20.68
N ASN A 328 0.09 -6.59 -20.46
CA ASN A 328 -0.45 -7.46 -21.53
C ASN A 328 -1.63 -6.85 -22.29
N HIS A 329 -2.12 -5.69 -21.87
CA HIS A 329 -3.25 -4.95 -22.47
C HIS A 329 -4.55 -5.76 -22.55
N ARG A 330 -4.71 -6.78 -21.72
CA ARG A 330 -5.88 -7.66 -21.71
C ARG A 330 -6.86 -7.27 -20.61
N VAL A 331 -8.09 -7.02 -21.00
CA VAL A 331 -9.20 -6.85 -20.06
C VAL A 331 -9.63 -8.21 -19.55
N GLY A 332 -9.73 -8.37 -18.22
CA GLY A 332 -10.18 -9.64 -17.64
C GLY A 332 -10.05 -9.70 -16.11
N ARG A 333 -10.68 -10.73 -15.61
CA ARG A 333 -10.61 -11.18 -14.21
C ARG A 333 -10.52 -12.70 -14.18
N THR A 334 -10.10 -13.29 -13.07
CA THR A 334 -10.00 -14.75 -12.92
C THR A 334 -11.28 -15.48 -13.36
N ALA A 335 -12.44 -14.95 -12.98
CA ALA A 335 -13.74 -15.55 -13.32
C ALA A 335 -14.08 -15.49 -14.82
N SER A 336 -13.56 -14.52 -15.57
CA SER A 336 -13.88 -14.33 -16.99
C SER A 336 -12.87 -14.97 -17.94
N VAL A 337 -11.58 -14.96 -17.58
CA VAL A 337 -10.49 -15.38 -18.50
C VAL A 337 -9.53 -16.41 -17.90
N GLY A 338 -9.72 -16.78 -16.63
CA GLY A 338 -8.85 -17.70 -15.91
C GLY A 338 -7.60 -17.02 -15.32
N ALA A 339 -7.06 -17.61 -14.27
CA ALA A 339 -5.90 -17.06 -13.55
C ALA A 339 -4.62 -17.04 -14.41
N GLU A 340 -4.41 -18.08 -15.24
CA GLU A 340 -3.21 -18.22 -16.07
C GLU A 340 -3.07 -17.12 -17.12
N ALA A 341 -4.18 -16.58 -17.61
CA ALA A 341 -4.19 -15.49 -18.57
C ALA A 341 -3.53 -14.21 -18.05
N ALA A 342 -3.39 -14.05 -16.74
CA ALA A 342 -2.67 -12.92 -16.13
C ALA A 342 -1.15 -12.96 -16.43
N ASN A 343 -0.61 -14.14 -16.74
CA ASN A 343 0.82 -14.33 -17.02
C ASN A 343 1.15 -14.24 -18.53
N GLU A 344 0.13 -14.25 -19.41
CA GLU A 344 0.30 -14.29 -20.84
C GLU A 344 0.52 -12.89 -21.43
N GLY A 345 1.47 -12.75 -22.36
CA GLY A 345 1.68 -11.52 -23.13
C GLY A 345 2.23 -10.34 -22.29
N ILE A 346 2.78 -10.59 -21.14
CA ILE A 346 3.39 -9.58 -20.28
C ILE A 346 4.63 -8.94 -20.93
N ASN A 347 4.89 -7.69 -20.62
CA ASN A 347 6.05 -6.93 -21.11
C ASN A 347 6.90 -6.41 -19.95
N LYS A 348 8.01 -7.08 -19.68
CA LYS A 348 8.95 -6.71 -18.61
C LYS A 348 9.62 -5.36 -18.85
N ALA A 349 9.86 -4.99 -20.11
CA ALA A 349 10.48 -3.69 -20.43
C ALA A 349 9.58 -2.53 -20.03
N VAL A 350 8.28 -2.61 -20.31
CA VAL A 350 7.29 -1.63 -19.84
C VAL A 350 7.21 -1.60 -18.31
N PHE A 351 7.27 -2.76 -17.67
CA PHE A 351 7.31 -2.83 -16.21
C PHE A 351 8.56 -2.16 -15.62
N MET A 352 9.72 -2.36 -16.23
CA MET A 352 10.94 -1.67 -15.81
C MET A 352 10.85 -0.15 -15.98
N GLU A 353 10.22 0.36 -17.05
CA GLU A 353 9.91 1.79 -17.19
C GLU A 353 9.06 2.30 -16.01
N ALA A 354 8.03 1.56 -15.64
CA ALA A 354 7.17 1.92 -14.52
C ALA A 354 7.94 1.99 -13.19
N VAL A 355 8.82 1.04 -12.94
CA VAL A 355 9.67 1.01 -11.74
C VAL A 355 10.65 2.19 -11.73
N ILE A 356 11.23 2.58 -12.86
CA ILE A 356 12.08 3.76 -12.95
C ILE A 356 11.29 5.04 -12.64
N ILE A 357 10.07 5.17 -13.16
CA ILE A 357 9.20 6.29 -12.77
C ILE A 357 8.94 6.24 -11.25
N GLN A 358 8.62 5.08 -10.68
CA GLN A 358 8.39 4.89 -9.25
C GLN A 358 9.59 5.33 -8.40
N MET A 359 10.80 4.97 -8.80
CA MET A 359 12.04 5.26 -8.07
C MET A 359 12.52 6.72 -8.22
N THR A 360 11.97 7.46 -9.17
CA THR A 360 12.43 8.82 -9.49
C THR A 360 11.36 9.90 -9.33
N TRP A 361 10.07 9.54 -9.27
CA TRP A 361 8.97 10.46 -9.04
C TRP A 361 8.91 10.92 -7.57
N PRO A 362 8.40 12.14 -7.26
CA PRO A 362 8.23 12.57 -5.87
C PRO A 362 7.30 11.62 -5.09
N GLY A 363 7.78 11.14 -3.95
CA GLY A 363 7.06 10.22 -3.09
C GLY A 363 7.92 9.07 -2.60
N ALA A 364 7.35 8.18 -1.80
CA ALA A 364 8.00 6.99 -1.28
C ALA A 364 7.72 5.78 -2.20
N PRO A 365 8.72 5.28 -2.93
CA PRO A 365 8.57 4.08 -3.75
C PRO A 365 8.11 2.91 -2.89
N THR A 366 7.01 2.28 -3.27
CA THR A 366 6.40 1.20 -2.49
C THR A 366 6.17 -0.04 -3.36
N ILE A 367 6.86 -1.11 -3.03
CA ILE A 367 6.79 -2.39 -3.75
C ILE A 367 5.73 -3.26 -3.09
N TYR A 368 4.74 -3.70 -3.86
CA TYR A 368 3.87 -4.79 -3.44
C TYR A 368 4.64 -6.11 -3.56
N TYR A 369 4.68 -6.91 -2.49
CA TYR A 369 5.47 -8.13 -2.46
C TYR A 369 5.27 -8.98 -3.73
N GLY A 370 6.36 -9.47 -4.27
CA GLY A 370 6.35 -10.32 -5.47
C GLY A 370 6.40 -9.56 -6.80
N ASP A 371 6.13 -8.26 -6.85
CA ASP A 371 6.38 -7.46 -8.07
C ASP A 371 7.84 -7.57 -8.48
N GLU A 372 8.76 -7.50 -7.51
CA GLU A 372 10.19 -7.66 -7.74
C GLU A 372 10.60 -9.06 -8.23
N ALA A 373 9.75 -10.05 -7.99
CA ALA A 373 9.97 -11.45 -8.40
C ALA A 373 9.18 -11.87 -9.65
N GLY A 374 8.48 -10.94 -10.29
CA GLY A 374 7.72 -11.19 -11.52
C GLY A 374 6.35 -11.80 -11.29
N VAL A 375 5.75 -11.65 -10.11
CA VAL A 375 4.42 -12.16 -9.83
C VAL A 375 3.37 -11.40 -10.62
N CYS A 376 2.53 -12.14 -11.33
CA CYS A 376 1.35 -11.65 -12.03
C CYS A 376 0.08 -11.95 -11.24
N GLY A 377 -1.02 -11.30 -11.60
CA GLY A 377 -2.34 -11.57 -11.03
C GLY A 377 -3.37 -10.54 -11.47
N TRP A 378 -4.58 -10.98 -11.68
CA TRP A 378 -5.74 -10.12 -11.83
C TRP A 378 -6.04 -9.40 -10.50
N THR A 379 -7.06 -8.56 -10.49
CA THR A 379 -7.50 -7.90 -9.25
C THR A 379 -7.84 -8.90 -8.14
N ASP A 380 -7.97 -8.44 -6.90
CA ASP A 380 -8.30 -9.27 -5.74
C ASP A 380 -9.37 -10.35 -6.06
N PRO A 381 -9.17 -11.62 -5.68
CA PRO A 381 -8.10 -12.17 -4.83
C PRO A 381 -6.86 -12.67 -5.57
N ASP A 382 -6.82 -12.68 -6.90
CA ASP A 382 -5.75 -13.32 -7.69
C ASP A 382 -4.40 -12.57 -7.56
N ASN A 383 -4.40 -11.28 -7.32
CA ASN A 383 -3.21 -10.47 -7.04
C ASN A 383 -2.46 -10.89 -5.75
N ARG A 384 -3.12 -11.65 -4.87
CA ARG A 384 -2.57 -12.12 -3.58
C ARG A 384 -1.96 -13.53 -3.67
N ARG A 385 -1.40 -13.88 -4.82
CA ARG A 385 -0.68 -15.14 -5.01
C ARG A 385 0.49 -15.25 -4.05
N THR A 386 0.87 -16.46 -3.68
CA THR A 386 2.03 -16.69 -2.82
C THR A 386 3.32 -16.24 -3.49
N TYR A 387 4.27 -15.80 -2.68
CA TYR A 387 5.60 -15.46 -3.18
C TYR A 387 6.29 -16.72 -3.74
N PRO A 388 6.89 -16.65 -4.94
CA PRO A 388 7.40 -17.83 -5.64
C PRO A 388 8.81 -18.25 -5.18
N TRP A 389 8.99 -18.51 -3.87
CA TRP A 389 10.29 -18.91 -3.33
C TRP A 389 10.92 -20.07 -4.09
N GLY A 390 12.15 -19.85 -4.58
CA GLY A 390 12.89 -20.81 -5.39
C GLY A 390 12.55 -20.81 -6.88
N SER A 391 11.62 -19.94 -7.30
CA SER A 391 11.22 -19.76 -8.71
C SER A 391 11.05 -18.29 -9.07
N GLU A 392 11.76 -17.40 -8.33
CA GLU A 392 11.72 -15.96 -8.54
C GLU A 392 12.33 -15.56 -9.88
N ASP A 393 11.85 -14.50 -10.48
CA ASP A 393 12.52 -13.85 -11.60
C ASP A 393 13.77 -13.12 -11.10
N GLN A 394 14.91 -13.76 -11.19
CA GLN A 394 16.18 -13.25 -10.66
C GLN A 394 16.65 -11.98 -11.37
N GLU A 395 16.29 -11.79 -12.64
CA GLU A 395 16.61 -10.57 -13.38
C GLU A 395 15.83 -9.38 -12.84
N LEU A 396 14.53 -9.55 -12.58
CA LEU A 396 13.70 -8.51 -11.97
C LEU A 396 14.13 -8.20 -10.54
N ILE A 397 14.57 -9.18 -9.75
CA ILE A 397 15.11 -8.94 -8.40
C ILE A 397 16.40 -8.11 -8.51
N ALA A 398 17.33 -8.49 -9.38
CA ALA A 398 18.55 -7.74 -9.60
C ALA A 398 18.29 -6.30 -10.07
N PHE A 399 17.33 -6.15 -10.97
CA PHE A 399 16.85 -4.84 -11.44
C PHE A 399 16.31 -3.99 -10.30
N HIS A 400 15.42 -4.53 -9.46
CA HIS A 400 14.85 -3.78 -8.32
C HIS A 400 15.93 -3.38 -7.32
N LYS A 401 16.88 -4.26 -7.00
CA LYS A 401 18.02 -3.93 -6.13
C LYS A 401 18.81 -2.76 -6.69
N ALA A 402 19.15 -2.78 -7.97
CA ALA A 402 19.90 -1.71 -8.62
C ALA A 402 19.10 -0.40 -8.66
N ALA A 403 17.81 -0.45 -9.00
CA ALA A 403 16.94 0.73 -9.05
C ALA A 403 16.73 1.36 -7.66
N ILE A 404 16.56 0.54 -6.61
CA ILE A 404 16.48 0.99 -5.22
C ILE A 404 17.81 1.64 -4.79
N ALA A 405 18.95 1.02 -5.11
CA ALA A 405 20.26 1.57 -4.80
C ALA A 405 20.50 2.91 -5.51
N MET A 406 20.09 3.03 -6.76
CA MET A 406 20.12 4.30 -7.52
C MET A 406 19.29 5.36 -6.82
N HIS A 407 18.02 5.07 -6.46
CA HIS A 407 17.15 5.98 -5.71
C HIS A 407 17.81 6.46 -4.41
N LYS A 408 18.33 5.54 -3.61
CA LYS A 408 18.96 5.85 -2.32
C LYS A 408 20.22 6.69 -2.44
N SER A 409 20.98 6.52 -3.51
CA SER A 409 22.25 7.24 -3.76
C SER A 409 22.06 8.69 -4.20
N GLN A 410 20.83 9.07 -4.62
CA GLN A 410 20.56 10.41 -5.15
C GLN A 410 19.63 11.19 -4.19
N GLU A 411 20.21 12.08 -3.38
CA GLU A 411 19.45 12.89 -2.42
C GLU A 411 18.31 13.69 -3.09
N VAL A 412 18.57 14.17 -4.30
CA VAL A 412 17.60 14.93 -5.09
C VAL A 412 16.33 14.12 -5.46
N LEU A 413 16.40 12.80 -5.50
CA LEU A 413 15.25 11.93 -5.73
C LEU A 413 14.36 11.79 -4.48
N LYS A 414 14.91 12.04 -3.29
CA LYS A 414 14.17 12.00 -2.01
C LYS A 414 13.53 13.35 -1.69
N THR A 415 14.29 14.43 -1.82
CA THR A 415 13.91 15.76 -1.30
C THR A 415 13.88 16.87 -2.35
N GLY A 416 14.31 16.59 -3.59
CA GLY A 416 14.40 17.59 -4.66
C GLY A 416 13.05 18.01 -5.21
N SER A 417 13.03 19.19 -5.79
CA SER A 417 11.91 19.69 -6.58
C SER A 417 11.71 18.87 -7.85
N TYR A 418 10.52 18.96 -8.41
CA TYR A 418 10.14 18.29 -9.64
C TYR A 418 9.79 19.31 -10.74
N LYS A 419 10.12 18.99 -11.98
CA LYS A 419 9.75 19.77 -13.16
C LYS A 419 9.53 18.91 -14.39
N PRO A 420 8.39 19.03 -15.13
CA PRO A 420 8.23 18.39 -16.43
C PRO A 420 9.12 19.10 -17.46
N LEU A 421 9.70 18.37 -18.38
CA LEU A 421 10.63 18.89 -19.39
C LEU A 421 10.13 18.62 -20.83
N VAL A 422 9.68 17.41 -21.13
CA VAL A 422 9.17 17.00 -22.43
C VAL A 422 7.92 16.14 -22.24
N GLY A 423 6.88 16.40 -23.05
CA GLY A 423 5.69 15.58 -23.13
C GLY A 423 5.26 15.40 -24.58
N GLU A 424 5.56 14.23 -25.16
CA GLU A 424 5.16 13.83 -26.51
C GLU A 424 4.44 12.48 -26.46
N TYR A 425 3.80 12.07 -27.55
CA TYR A 425 3.21 10.75 -27.59
C TYR A 425 4.24 9.64 -27.32
N ASN A 426 3.94 8.78 -26.35
CA ASN A 426 4.83 7.73 -25.84
C ASN A 426 6.20 8.19 -25.31
N LEU A 427 6.37 9.48 -25.02
CA LEU A 427 7.65 10.00 -24.52
C LEU A 427 7.42 11.07 -23.48
N ILE A 428 8.04 10.88 -22.31
CA ILE A 428 8.07 11.87 -21.25
C ILE A 428 9.50 12.10 -20.76
N ALA A 429 9.79 13.35 -20.37
CA ALA A 429 10.98 13.67 -19.63
C ALA A 429 10.64 14.62 -18.48
N TYR A 430 11.28 14.42 -17.36
CA TYR A 430 11.16 15.29 -16.19
C TYR A 430 12.46 15.38 -15.42
N GLY A 431 12.55 16.40 -14.59
CA GLY A 431 13.71 16.64 -13.73
C GLY A 431 13.37 16.59 -12.26
N ARG A 432 14.32 16.11 -11.48
CA ARG A 432 14.40 16.25 -10.02
C ARG A 432 15.62 17.08 -9.70
N PHE A 433 15.49 18.15 -8.91
CA PHE A 433 16.60 19.09 -8.74
C PHE A 433 16.51 19.85 -7.41
N ASN A 434 17.65 20.34 -6.99
CA ASN A 434 17.81 21.32 -5.92
C ASN A 434 18.92 22.30 -6.32
N GLN A 435 19.40 23.11 -5.39
CA GLN A 435 20.47 24.10 -5.69
C GLN A 435 21.81 23.47 -6.07
N LYS A 436 22.06 22.21 -5.70
CA LYS A 436 23.35 21.54 -5.88
C LYS A 436 23.32 20.55 -7.03
N ASP A 437 22.28 19.74 -7.10
CA ASP A 437 22.20 18.57 -7.97
C ASP A 437 20.95 18.58 -8.83
N ALA A 438 21.01 17.85 -9.94
CA ALA A 438 19.85 17.59 -10.80
C ALA A 438 19.96 16.18 -11.40
N VAL A 439 18.79 15.55 -11.53
CA VAL A 439 18.60 14.28 -12.23
C VAL A 439 17.53 14.49 -13.30
N VAL A 440 17.76 13.99 -14.49
CA VAL A 440 16.83 13.99 -15.62
C VAL A 440 16.42 12.55 -15.90
N VAL A 441 15.13 12.32 -16.00
CA VAL A 441 14.55 11.01 -16.33
C VAL A 441 13.82 11.13 -17.65
N ILE A 442 14.10 10.20 -18.57
CA ILE A 442 13.47 10.16 -19.89
C ILE A 442 12.91 8.76 -20.11
N VAL A 443 11.64 8.67 -20.47
CA VAL A 443 10.95 7.39 -20.74
C VAL A 443 10.41 7.40 -22.16
N ASN A 444 10.83 6.41 -22.94
CA ASN A 444 10.33 6.15 -24.29
C ASN A 444 9.50 4.85 -24.29
N ASN A 445 8.18 4.97 -24.17
CA ASN A 445 7.24 3.83 -24.19
C ASN A 445 6.81 3.47 -25.64
N SER A 446 7.66 3.76 -26.61
CA SER A 446 7.44 3.45 -28.03
C SER A 446 8.16 2.16 -28.42
N GLU A 447 7.62 1.44 -29.41
CA GLU A 447 8.32 0.31 -30.04
C GLU A 447 9.44 0.75 -31.00
N ASP A 448 9.59 2.05 -31.21
CA ASP A 448 10.62 2.65 -32.06
C ASP A 448 11.70 3.33 -31.22
N GLU A 449 12.91 3.36 -31.77
CA GLU A 449 13.98 4.24 -31.26
C GLU A 449 13.56 5.70 -31.47
N ARG A 450 13.86 6.54 -30.50
CA ARG A 450 13.52 7.96 -30.54
C ARG A 450 14.77 8.81 -30.31
N ARG A 451 14.76 9.98 -30.86
CA ARG A 451 15.71 11.05 -30.52
C ARG A 451 14.94 12.22 -29.92
N VAL A 452 15.39 12.74 -28.81
CA VAL A 452 14.74 13.83 -28.09
C VAL A 452 15.73 14.91 -27.73
N ARG A 453 15.24 16.14 -27.74
CA ARG A 453 15.98 17.31 -27.29
C ARG A 453 15.32 17.83 -25.98
N VAL A 454 16.04 17.74 -24.89
CA VAL A 454 15.52 18.04 -23.54
C VAL A 454 16.01 19.40 -23.05
N PRO A 455 15.14 20.32 -22.60
CA PRO A 455 15.54 21.67 -22.14
C PRO A 455 16.08 21.62 -20.71
N VAL A 456 17.28 21.10 -20.52
CA VAL A 456 17.89 20.89 -19.19
C VAL A 456 18.26 22.21 -18.51
N TRP A 457 18.35 23.32 -19.26
CA TRP A 457 18.53 24.66 -18.72
C TRP A 457 17.42 25.05 -17.70
N GLU A 458 16.25 24.48 -17.83
CA GLU A 458 15.12 24.69 -16.91
C GLU A 458 15.42 24.16 -15.49
N LEU A 459 16.41 23.30 -15.34
CA LEU A 459 16.93 22.79 -14.06
C LEU A 459 18.18 23.50 -13.60
N GLY A 460 18.58 24.59 -14.29
CA GLY A 460 19.82 25.31 -14.03
C GLY A 460 21.08 24.57 -14.53
N ILE A 461 20.93 23.62 -15.45
CA ILE A 461 22.04 22.93 -16.10
C ILE A 461 22.51 23.76 -17.28
N THR A 462 23.83 23.95 -17.41
CA THR A 462 24.45 24.82 -18.40
C THR A 462 25.48 24.05 -19.26
N ASP A 463 26.01 24.71 -20.27
CA ASP A 463 27.06 24.14 -21.17
C ASP A 463 28.38 23.85 -20.44
N LYS A 464 28.51 24.23 -19.17
CA LYS A 464 29.64 23.90 -18.32
C LYS A 464 29.45 22.58 -17.58
N ASP A 465 28.26 22.03 -17.65
CA ASP A 465 27.90 20.78 -16.99
C ASP A 465 27.91 19.64 -18.02
N GLU A 466 28.08 18.42 -17.56
CA GLU A 466 27.85 17.20 -18.31
C GLU A 466 26.74 16.40 -17.65
N MET A 467 26.08 15.53 -18.42
CA MET A 467 25.09 14.59 -17.95
C MET A 467 25.64 13.19 -17.98
N GLU A 468 25.75 12.55 -16.83
CA GLU A 468 26.17 11.16 -16.67
C GLU A 468 24.97 10.25 -16.63
N GLN A 469 24.92 9.25 -17.52
CA GLN A 469 23.94 8.16 -17.41
C GLN A 469 24.29 7.29 -16.21
N ILE A 470 23.38 7.19 -15.26
CA ILE A 470 23.53 6.37 -14.06
C ILE A 470 22.64 5.14 -14.07
N PHE A 471 21.64 5.09 -14.94
CA PHE A 471 20.75 3.95 -15.11
C PHE A 471 20.07 3.95 -16.47
N VAL A 472 19.87 2.78 -17.04
CA VAL A 472 19.11 2.59 -18.29
C VAL A 472 18.35 1.27 -18.27
N THR A 473 17.11 1.29 -18.78
CA THR A 473 16.34 0.07 -19.10
C THR A 473 16.13 -0.05 -20.59
N PHE A 474 15.89 -1.27 -21.07
CA PHE A 474 15.63 -1.56 -22.47
C PHE A 474 14.93 -2.92 -22.61
N ASP A 475 14.47 -3.21 -23.83
CA ASP A 475 13.92 -4.53 -24.15
C ASP A 475 15.04 -5.58 -24.03
N GLY A 476 14.97 -6.42 -23.00
CA GLY A 476 15.96 -7.44 -22.68
C GLY A 476 16.80 -7.17 -21.43
N GLY A 477 16.53 -6.07 -20.69
CA GLY A 477 17.19 -5.87 -19.41
C GLY A 477 17.44 -4.43 -18.98
N PHE A 478 18.46 -4.24 -18.18
CA PHE A 478 18.89 -2.94 -17.65
C PHE A 478 20.42 -2.86 -17.57
N GLY A 479 20.91 -1.65 -17.38
CA GLY A 479 22.35 -1.42 -17.19
C GLY A 479 22.62 -0.17 -16.35
N GLU A 480 23.80 -0.17 -15.75
CA GLU A 480 24.37 0.95 -15.00
C GLU A 480 25.61 1.50 -15.73
N GLU A 481 25.64 1.34 -17.06
CA GLU A 481 26.74 1.82 -17.89
C GLU A 481 26.87 3.34 -17.84
N GLN A 482 28.04 3.83 -17.51
CA GLN A 482 28.36 5.26 -17.50
C GLN A 482 28.57 5.78 -18.92
N LEU A 483 27.57 6.50 -19.42
CA LEU A 483 27.70 7.27 -20.66
C LEU A 483 27.61 8.76 -20.34
N TRP A 484 28.37 9.55 -21.07
CA TRP A 484 28.48 10.99 -20.86
C TRP A 484 27.87 11.74 -22.02
N TYR A 485 27.08 12.76 -21.69
CA TYR A 485 26.45 13.62 -22.68
C TYR A 485 26.77 15.07 -22.41
N THR A 486 27.15 15.79 -23.46
CA THR A 486 27.37 17.24 -23.41
C THR A 486 26.10 18.02 -23.53
N VAL A 487 26.03 19.14 -22.82
CA VAL A 487 24.95 20.11 -22.91
C VAL A 487 25.32 21.23 -23.86
N ASN A 488 24.45 21.56 -24.80
CA ASN A 488 24.72 22.60 -25.81
C ASN A 488 23.59 23.65 -25.80
N GLY A 489 23.92 24.89 -25.45
CA GLY A 489 22.95 25.98 -25.32
C GLY A 489 21.85 25.70 -24.30
N GLY A 490 22.17 24.92 -23.23
CA GLY A 490 21.22 24.50 -22.22
C GLY A 490 20.31 23.32 -22.64
N TRP A 491 20.61 22.68 -23.77
CA TRP A 491 19.85 21.54 -24.30
C TRP A 491 20.68 20.26 -24.29
N LEU A 492 19.99 19.17 -23.99
CA LEU A 492 20.50 17.82 -24.11
C LEU A 492 19.89 17.12 -25.30
N ASP A 493 20.69 16.69 -26.26
CA ASP A 493 20.28 15.83 -27.40
C ASP A 493 20.64 14.38 -27.08
N ILE A 494 19.65 13.48 -27.03
CA ILE A 494 19.87 12.08 -26.68
C ILE A 494 19.04 11.14 -27.57
N GLY A 495 19.68 10.03 -27.97
CA GLY A 495 19.02 8.90 -28.61
C GLY A 495 18.51 7.90 -27.56
N LEU A 496 17.31 7.41 -27.73
CA LEU A 496 16.64 6.47 -26.83
C LEU A 496 16.36 5.16 -27.57
N ARG A 497 16.62 4.04 -26.93
CA ARG A 497 16.18 2.73 -27.40
C ARG A 497 14.65 2.64 -27.33
N LYS A 498 14.05 1.71 -28.07
CA LYS A 498 12.63 1.37 -27.92
C LYS A 498 12.35 0.87 -26.50
N THR A 499 11.20 1.15 -25.97
CA THR A 499 10.71 0.70 -24.65
C THR A 499 11.83 0.80 -23.61
N SER A 500 12.23 2.04 -23.31
CA SER A 500 13.40 2.30 -22.46
C SER A 500 13.21 3.49 -21.52
N ALA A 501 13.85 3.44 -20.40
CA ALA A 501 13.98 4.57 -19.48
C ALA A 501 15.47 4.86 -19.24
N VAL A 502 15.83 6.15 -19.20
CA VAL A 502 17.20 6.61 -18.93
C VAL A 502 17.18 7.58 -17.76
N VAL A 503 18.12 7.40 -16.84
CA VAL A 503 18.33 8.30 -15.70
C VAL A 503 19.69 8.93 -15.84
N LEU A 504 19.72 10.25 -15.89
CA LEU A 504 20.93 11.06 -16.09
C LEU A 504 21.15 11.96 -14.88
N LYS A 505 22.37 12.01 -14.40
CA LYS A 505 22.79 12.88 -13.29
C LYS A 505 23.66 14.02 -13.81
N ARG A 506 23.44 15.23 -13.29
CA ARG A 506 24.32 16.37 -13.53
C ARG A 506 25.69 16.16 -12.89
N VAL A 507 26.74 16.42 -13.65
CA VAL A 507 28.10 16.50 -13.15
C VAL A 507 28.63 17.90 -13.42
N LYS A 508 29.12 18.55 -12.39
CA LYS A 508 29.76 19.87 -12.45
C LYS A 508 31.28 19.67 -12.54
N TRP A 509 31.90 20.44 -13.43
CA TRP A 509 33.36 20.54 -13.56
C TRP A 509 33.89 21.78 -12.88
#